data_97fec617c493e70274899a6b2d240b2a
#
_entry.id   97fec617c493e70274899a6b2d240b2a
#
_cell.length_a   1.000
_cell.length_b   1.000
_cell.length_c   1.000
_cell.angle_alpha   90.00
_cell.angle_beta   90.00
_cell.angle_gamma   90.00
#
_symmetry.space_group_name_H-M   'P 1'
#
loop_
_entity.id
_entity.type
_entity.pdbx_description
1 polymer ?
#
loop_
_entity_poly.entity_id
_entity_poly.type
_entity_poly.pdbx_seq_one_letter_code
_entity_poly.pdbx_strand_id
1 'polypeptide(L)'
;NWRPEHLFNLRQALKMYDQFCQIVTDYDAEISAYIKTLQPSVDDDQSAPPPASKSKSRNIAKKGQEPMRQALYQLTGFDLTTIDGIGVDTAAVVISELGLDFSAFPDEGHFVSYLRLAPNLSISAGKKVPSKIKGTTTSRVATALRMAALALRNSKTALGAFYRRISRRKGASVAVFATARKLAQIIYRLVCYGQTYIDIGAKAYETQFNNRRLKYYTKALKDMGYKVKPLATEQLVTA
;
A
#
# COMPACT_ATOMS: atom_id res chain seq x y z
N ASN A 1 10.86 -38.93 14.30
CA ASN A 1 11.33 -39.88 13.27
C ASN A 1 10.58 -39.62 11.98
N TRP A 2 11.29 -39.10 10.97
CA TRP A 2 10.75 -38.87 9.64
C TRP A 2 10.77 -40.19 8.87
N ARG A 3 9.60 -40.57 8.31
CA ARG A 3 9.51 -41.74 7.45
C ARG A 3 10.17 -41.47 6.09
N PRO A 4 10.75 -42.47 5.41
CA PRO A 4 11.39 -42.29 4.11
C PRO A 4 10.47 -41.66 3.05
N GLU A 5 9.17 -42.01 3.09
CA GLU A 5 8.16 -41.47 2.18
C GLU A 5 7.99 -39.94 2.33
N HIS A 6 8.03 -39.45 3.58
CA HIS A 6 7.93 -38.01 3.84
C HIS A 6 9.16 -37.26 3.34
N LEU A 7 10.36 -37.86 3.50
CA LEU A 7 11.60 -37.29 2.98
C LEU A 7 11.61 -37.27 1.44
N PHE A 8 11.08 -38.33 0.82
CA PHE A 8 10.94 -38.38 -0.63
C PHE A 8 10.01 -37.25 -1.14
N ASN A 9 8.80 -37.13 -0.55
CA ASN A 9 7.83 -36.10 -0.92
C ASN A 9 8.41 -34.69 -0.71
N LEU A 10 9.12 -34.46 0.40
CA LEU A 10 9.77 -33.18 0.68
C LEU A 10 10.83 -32.83 -0.39
N ARG A 11 11.64 -33.81 -0.79
CA ARG A 11 12.64 -33.61 -1.87
C ARG A 11 11.99 -33.27 -3.20
N GLN A 12 10.87 -33.92 -3.55
CA GLN A 12 10.15 -33.62 -4.79
C GLN A 12 9.54 -32.21 -4.72
N ALA A 13 8.90 -31.85 -3.58
CA ALA A 13 8.34 -30.52 -3.38
C ALA A 13 9.41 -29.43 -3.48
N LEU A 14 10.62 -29.68 -2.91
CA LEU A 14 11.73 -28.74 -2.98
C LEU A 14 12.21 -28.57 -4.44
N LYS A 15 12.38 -29.67 -5.19
CA LYS A 15 12.72 -29.58 -6.63
C LYS A 15 11.71 -28.77 -7.42
N MET A 16 10.43 -29.01 -7.20
CA MET A 16 9.39 -28.21 -7.86
C MET A 16 9.48 -26.74 -7.50
N TYR A 17 9.69 -26.44 -6.22
CA TYR A 17 9.87 -25.06 -5.76
C TYR A 17 11.07 -24.38 -6.45
N ASP A 18 12.21 -25.03 -6.50
CA ASP A 18 13.42 -24.49 -7.15
C ASP A 18 13.20 -24.26 -8.65
N GLN A 19 12.53 -25.20 -9.34
CA GLN A 19 12.16 -25.04 -10.75
C GLN A 19 11.23 -23.86 -10.97
N PHE A 20 10.19 -23.70 -10.14
CA PHE A 20 9.30 -22.55 -10.25
C PHE A 20 10.01 -21.23 -9.96
N CYS A 21 10.94 -21.20 -9.01
CA CYS A 21 11.76 -20.01 -8.75
C CYS A 21 12.60 -19.64 -9.97
N GLN A 22 13.20 -20.63 -10.65
CA GLN A 22 13.97 -20.38 -11.87
C GLN A 22 13.07 -19.84 -13.00
N ILE A 23 11.90 -20.44 -13.23
CA ILE A 23 10.94 -19.99 -14.23
C ILE A 23 10.51 -18.53 -13.97
N VAL A 24 10.23 -18.18 -12.71
CA VAL A 24 9.87 -16.80 -12.35
C VAL A 24 11.03 -15.84 -12.67
N THR A 25 12.26 -16.23 -12.37
CA THR A 25 13.46 -15.42 -12.68
C THR A 25 13.61 -15.18 -14.18
N ASP A 26 13.38 -16.23 -14.97
CA ASP A 26 13.46 -16.16 -16.45
C ASP A 26 12.38 -15.22 -17.01
N TYR A 27 11.14 -15.31 -16.50
CA TYR A 27 10.06 -14.36 -16.88
C TYR A 27 10.38 -12.92 -16.46
N ASP A 28 10.91 -12.71 -15.26
CA ASP A 28 11.28 -11.37 -14.80
C ASP A 28 12.39 -10.76 -15.68
N ALA A 29 13.33 -11.57 -16.15
CA ALA A 29 14.37 -11.14 -17.08
C ALA A 29 13.79 -10.73 -18.44
N GLU A 30 12.91 -11.57 -19.03
CA GLU A 30 12.25 -11.27 -20.30
C GLU A 30 11.36 -10.03 -20.21
N ILE A 31 10.56 -9.90 -19.15
CA ILE A 31 9.71 -8.71 -18.93
C ILE A 31 10.60 -7.46 -18.81
N SER A 32 11.70 -7.54 -18.06
CA SER A 32 12.64 -6.42 -17.92
C SER A 32 13.29 -6.03 -19.24
N ALA A 33 13.65 -7.02 -20.07
CA ALA A 33 14.18 -6.79 -21.41
C ALA A 33 13.13 -6.13 -22.33
N TYR A 34 11.88 -6.61 -22.29
CA TYR A 34 10.78 -6.04 -23.07
C TYR A 34 10.47 -4.60 -22.66
N ILE A 35 10.43 -4.30 -21.36
CA ILE A 35 10.20 -2.93 -20.86
C ILE A 35 11.25 -1.96 -21.40
N LYS A 36 12.51 -2.38 -21.51
CA LYS A 36 13.59 -1.56 -22.08
C LYS A 36 13.41 -1.26 -23.57
N THR A 37 12.62 -2.04 -24.29
CA THR A 37 12.31 -1.76 -25.71
C THR A 37 11.21 -0.70 -25.87
N LEU A 38 10.45 -0.43 -24.81
CA LEU A 38 9.45 0.64 -24.80
C LEU A 38 10.16 1.99 -24.68
N GLN A 39 9.54 3.04 -25.23
CA GLN A 39 10.13 4.37 -25.16
C GLN A 39 10.27 4.84 -23.70
N PRO A 40 11.48 5.17 -23.22
CA PRO A 40 11.67 5.63 -21.86
C PRO A 40 11.08 7.03 -21.68
N SER A 41 10.49 7.28 -20.52
CA SER A 41 10.00 8.61 -20.12
C SER A 41 11.10 9.49 -19.51
N VAL A 42 12.30 8.93 -19.28
CA VAL A 42 13.43 9.60 -18.63
C VAL A 42 14.66 9.43 -19.49
N ASP A 43 15.39 10.53 -19.73
CA ASP A 43 16.67 10.50 -20.42
C ASP A 43 17.71 9.66 -19.65
N ASP A 44 18.61 9.01 -20.38
CA ASP A 44 19.60 8.03 -19.89
C ASP A 44 20.49 8.57 -18.74
N ASP A 45 20.66 9.87 -18.65
CA ASP A 45 21.53 10.53 -17.65
C ASP A 45 20.89 10.64 -16.24
N GLN A 46 19.56 10.40 -16.10
CA GLN A 46 18.82 10.36 -14.81
C GLN A 46 18.27 8.97 -14.49
N SER A 47 18.94 7.94 -14.95
CA SER A 47 18.39 6.58 -15.05
C SER A 47 18.29 5.76 -13.74
N ALA A 48 18.76 6.29 -12.61
CA ALA A 48 18.74 5.54 -11.35
C ALA A 48 17.49 5.89 -10.49
N PRO A 49 16.72 4.90 -10.04
CA PRO A 49 15.60 5.16 -9.14
C PRO A 49 16.10 5.76 -7.81
N PRO A 50 15.29 6.60 -7.14
CA PRO A 50 15.66 7.19 -5.87
C PRO A 50 16.02 6.13 -4.83
N PRO A 51 16.95 6.42 -3.88
CA PRO A 51 17.42 5.43 -2.92
C PRO A 51 16.26 4.91 -2.07
N ALA A 52 16.07 3.59 -2.07
CA ALA A 52 15.09 2.93 -1.21
C ALA A 52 15.57 2.90 0.25
N SER A 53 14.65 2.79 1.21
CA SER A 53 15.03 2.58 2.61
C SER A 53 15.89 1.30 2.75
N LYS A 54 16.82 1.29 3.73
CA LYS A 54 17.76 0.15 3.95
C LYS A 54 17.07 -1.22 3.99
N SER A 55 15.88 -1.31 4.59
CA SER A 55 15.11 -2.54 4.66
C SER A 55 14.54 -2.95 3.29
N LYS A 56 14.01 -2.01 2.52
CA LYS A 56 13.48 -2.25 1.17
C LYS A 56 14.60 -2.64 0.21
N SER A 57 15.70 -1.89 0.20
CA SER A 57 16.86 -2.16 -0.65
C SER A 57 17.39 -3.58 -0.42
N ARG A 58 17.53 -4.01 0.84
CA ARG A 58 17.92 -5.38 1.17
C ARG A 58 16.94 -6.43 0.62
N ASN A 59 15.65 -6.20 0.72
CA ASN A 59 14.64 -7.14 0.24
C ASN A 59 14.61 -7.20 -1.30
N ILE A 60 14.75 -6.07 -1.98
CA ILE A 60 14.83 -6.00 -3.45
C ILE A 60 16.07 -6.75 -3.94
N ALA A 61 17.24 -6.49 -3.34
CA ALA A 61 18.48 -7.17 -3.68
C ALA A 61 18.40 -8.68 -3.41
N LYS A 62 17.81 -9.10 -2.27
CA LYS A 62 17.64 -10.53 -1.94
C LYS A 62 16.77 -11.27 -2.96
N LYS A 63 15.81 -10.59 -3.56
CA LYS A 63 14.90 -11.14 -4.57
C LYS A 63 15.43 -10.99 -6.01
N GLY A 64 16.56 -10.32 -6.22
CA GLY A 64 17.08 -10.02 -7.56
C GLY A 64 16.20 -9.07 -8.37
N GLN A 65 15.38 -8.24 -7.73
CA GLN A 65 14.36 -7.40 -8.38
C GLN A 65 14.86 -6.00 -8.78
N GLU A 66 16.15 -5.69 -8.58
CA GLU A 66 16.70 -4.38 -8.94
C GLU A 66 16.61 -4.06 -10.44
N PRO A 67 16.86 -5.01 -11.38
CA PRO A 67 16.70 -4.73 -12.80
C PRO A 67 15.26 -4.38 -13.20
N MET A 68 14.29 -5.09 -12.63
CA MET A 68 12.87 -4.80 -12.86
C MET A 68 12.48 -3.42 -12.30
N ARG A 69 12.95 -3.08 -11.10
CA ARG A 69 12.70 -1.77 -10.48
C ARG A 69 13.24 -0.64 -11.33
N GLN A 70 14.48 -0.81 -11.83
CA GLN A 70 15.13 0.17 -12.71
C GLN A 70 14.36 0.31 -14.03
N ALA A 71 13.97 -0.79 -14.65
CA ALA A 71 13.21 -0.77 -15.90
C ALA A 71 11.84 -0.06 -15.72
N LEU A 72 11.14 -0.32 -14.62
CA LEU A 72 9.89 0.37 -14.30
C LEU A 72 10.10 1.87 -14.09
N TYR A 73 11.19 2.25 -13.42
CA TYR A 73 11.51 3.67 -13.22
C TYR A 73 11.84 4.39 -14.53
N GLN A 74 12.62 3.77 -15.39
CA GLN A 74 12.94 4.31 -16.72
C GLN A 74 11.67 4.52 -17.58
N LEU A 75 10.75 3.55 -17.51
CA LEU A 75 9.49 3.62 -18.25
C LEU A 75 8.57 4.73 -17.73
N THR A 76 8.51 4.95 -16.42
CA THR A 76 7.47 5.76 -15.77
C THR A 76 7.94 7.14 -15.34
N GLY A 77 9.23 7.32 -15.09
CA GLY A 77 9.80 8.52 -14.47
C GLY A 77 9.55 8.65 -12.96
N PHE A 78 8.85 7.69 -12.34
CA PHE A 78 8.60 7.67 -10.89
C PHE A 78 8.76 6.26 -10.30
N ASP A 79 9.11 6.20 -9.02
CA ASP A 79 9.30 4.92 -8.32
C ASP A 79 8.20 4.67 -7.29
N LEU A 80 7.26 3.79 -7.65
CA LEU A 80 6.17 3.36 -6.76
C LEU A 80 6.69 2.63 -5.52
N THR A 81 7.90 2.04 -5.56
CA THR A 81 8.47 1.34 -4.41
C THR A 81 8.87 2.27 -3.27
N THR A 82 8.92 3.58 -3.50
CA THR A 82 9.10 4.58 -2.43
C THR A 82 7.94 4.58 -1.45
N ILE A 83 6.74 4.19 -1.90
CA ILE A 83 5.55 4.10 -1.06
C ILE A 83 5.66 2.86 -0.17
N ASP A 84 5.46 3.05 1.14
CA ASP A 84 5.49 1.93 2.08
C ASP A 84 4.44 0.87 1.77
N GLY A 85 4.86 -0.40 1.84
CA GLY A 85 4.03 -1.56 1.53
C GLY A 85 4.01 -1.93 0.05
N ILE A 86 4.45 -1.06 -0.86
CA ILE A 86 4.56 -1.36 -2.28
C ILE A 86 5.95 -1.92 -2.58
N GLY A 87 6.00 -3.15 -3.08
CA GLY A 87 7.18 -3.81 -3.61
C GLY A 87 7.23 -3.72 -5.14
N VAL A 88 8.31 -4.21 -5.73
CA VAL A 88 8.51 -4.22 -7.19
C VAL A 88 7.40 -4.99 -7.91
N ASP A 89 7.01 -6.16 -7.38
CA ASP A 89 5.90 -6.96 -7.95
C ASP A 89 4.57 -6.18 -7.98
N THR A 90 4.26 -5.48 -6.88
CA THR A 90 3.04 -4.65 -6.80
C THR A 90 3.12 -3.47 -7.77
N ALA A 91 4.29 -2.83 -7.89
CA ALA A 91 4.51 -1.75 -8.83
C ALA A 91 4.33 -2.22 -10.28
N ALA A 92 4.91 -3.37 -10.62
CA ALA A 92 4.74 -3.99 -11.94
C ALA A 92 3.26 -4.27 -12.27
N VAL A 93 2.51 -4.85 -11.33
CA VAL A 93 1.05 -5.08 -11.50
C VAL A 93 0.29 -3.77 -11.71
N VAL A 94 0.61 -2.72 -10.94
CA VAL A 94 -0.07 -1.42 -11.08
C VAL A 94 0.19 -0.82 -12.47
N ILE A 95 1.45 -0.81 -12.92
CA ILE A 95 1.85 -0.21 -14.18
C ILE A 95 1.31 -1.04 -15.37
N SER A 96 1.38 -2.37 -15.31
CA SER A 96 0.92 -3.24 -16.41
C SER A 96 -0.60 -3.22 -16.61
N GLU A 97 -1.38 -3.08 -15.55
CA GLU A 97 -2.85 -3.12 -15.63
C GLU A 97 -3.48 -1.74 -15.89
N LEU A 98 -2.85 -0.67 -15.40
CA LEU A 98 -3.41 0.69 -15.48
C LEU A 98 -2.73 1.55 -16.56
N GLY A 99 -1.53 1.17 -16.98
CA GLY A 99 -0.70 2.01 -17.85
C GLY A 99 -0.18 3.24 -17.11
N LEU A 100 0.28 4.22 -17.89
CA LEU A 100 0.85 5.48 -17.39
C LEU A 100 -0.16 6.63 -17.47
N ASP A 101 -1.21 6.48 -18.26
CA ASP A 101 -2.21 7.51 -18.47
C ASP A 101 -3.39 7.34 -17.51
N PHE A 102 -3.47 8.23 -16.53
CA PHE A 102 -4.57 8.31 -15.57
C PHE A 102 -5.60 9.40 -15.93
N SER A 103 -5.54 9.96 -17.13
CA SER A 103 -6.47 11.00 -17.60
C SER A 103 -7.93 10.56 -17.60
N ALA A 104 -8.18 9.26 -17.74
CA ALA A 104 -9.51 8.66 -17.62
C ALA A 104 -10.14 8.83 -16.22
N PHE A 105 -9.35 9.18 -15.20
CA PHE A 105 -9.83 9.38 -13.83
C PHE A 105 -9.78 10.86 -13.45
N PRO A 106 -10.93 11.56 -13.36
CA PRO A 106 -10.96 12.99 -13.04
C PRO A 106 -10.35 13.33 -11.68
N ASP A 107 -10.47 12.43 -10.71
CA ASP A 107 -9.93 12.59 -9.36
C ASP A 107 -9.60 11.25 -8.69
N GLU A 108 -8.95 11.32 -7.51
CA GLU A 108 -8.59 10.14 -6.72
C GLU A 108 -9.80 9.32 -6.26
N GLY A 109 -10.98 9.93 -6.13
CA GLY A 109 -12.22 9.24 -5.74
C GLY A 109 -12.74 8.33 -6.85
N HIS A 110 -12.73 8.82 -8.11
CA HIS A 110 -13.09 8.03 -9.29
C HIS A 110 -12.12 6.86 -9.48
N PHE A 111 -10.81 7.12 -9.35
CA PHE A 111 -9.79 6.07 -9.40
C PHE A 111 -10.01 4.97 -8.34
N VAL A 112 -10.23 5.36 -7.10
CA VAL A 112 -10.49 4.42 -5.99
C VAL A 112 -11.80 3.64 -6.20
N SER A 113 -12.81 4.29 -6.79
CA SER A 113 -14.11 3.66 -7.11
C SER A 113 -13.95 2.64 -8.24
N TYR A 114 -13.17 2.96 -9.28
CA TYR A 114 -12.81 2.03 -10.35
C TYR A 114 -12.15 0.75 -9.79
N LEU A 115 -11.21 0.91 -8.86
CA LEU A 115 -10.57 -0.21 -8.17
C LEU A 115 -11.48 -0.92 -7.15
N ARG A 116 -12.71 -0.46 -6.96
CA ARG A 116 -13.67 -0.99 -5.96
C ARG A 116 -13.11 -0.99 -4.52
N LEU A 117 -12.24 -0.04 -4.23
CA LEU A 117 -11.70 0.19 -2.88
C LEU A 117 -12.48 1.30 -2.13
N ALA A 118 -13.46 1.92 -2.77
CA ALA A 118 -14.37 2.85 -2.12
C ALA A 118 -15.37 2.10 -1.22
N PRO A 119 -15.71 2.64 -0.02
CA PRO A 119 -16.77 2.07 0.78
C PRO A 119 -18.10 2.27 0.06
N ASN A 120 -18.81 1.18 -0.15
CA ASN A 120 -20.14 1.23 -0.75
C ASN A 120 -21.15 1.54 0.37
N LEU A 121 -21.59 2.77 0.47
CA LEU A 121 -22.60 3.22 1.44
C LEU A 121 -23.93 3.41 0.70
N SER A 122 -24.81 2.42 0.80
CA SER A 122 -26.21 2.59 0.39
C SER A 122 -27.01 3.05 1.60
N ILE A 123 -27.71 4.17 1.47
CA ILE A 123 -28.64 4.66 2.47
C ILE A 123 -30.03 4.61 1.84
N SER A 124 -30.96 3.88 2.45
CA SER A 124 -32.38 3.87 2.07
C SER A 124 -33.22 4.24 3.28
N ALA A 125 -34.09 5.24 3.12
CA ALA A 125 -34.94 5.77 4.18
C ALA A 125 -34.18 6.11 5.49
N GLY A 126 -32.99 6.74 5.36
CA GLY A 126 -32.14 7.11 6.50
C GLY A 126 -31.38 5.95 7.17
N LYS A 127 -31.61 4.70 6.75
CA LYS A 127 -30.93 3.51 7.30
C LYS A 127 -29.81 3.05 6.36
N LYS A 128 -28.67 2.68 6.95
CA LYS A 128 -27.56 2.06 6.19
C LYS A 128 -27.99 0.67 5.73
N VAL A 129 -28.07 0.49 4.41
CA VAL A 129 -28.37 -0.82 3.82
C VAL A 129 -27.03 -1.52 3.56
N PRO A 130 -26.88 -2.80 3.96
CA PRO A 130 -25.70 -3.59 3.60
C PRO A 130 -25.60 -3.67 2.08
N SER A 131 -24.61 -3.00 1.52
CA SER A 131 -24.37 -3.03 0.09
C SER A 131 -23.52 -4.25 -0.23
N LYS A 132 -24.11 -5.20 -0.97
CA LYS A 132 -23.34 -6.29 -1.59
C LYS A 132 -22.53 -5.67 -2.71
N ILE A 133 -21.21 -5.92 -2.73
CA ILE A 133 -20.35 -5.56 -3.85
C ILE A 133 -20.89 -6.29 -5.08
N LYS A 134 -21.57 -5.58 -5.98
CA LYS A 134 -22.04 -6.16 -7.26
C LYS A 134 -20.83 -6.41 -8.15
N GLY A 135 -20.65 -7.67 -8.52
CA GLY A 135 -19.67 -8.11 -9.53
C GLY A 135 -18.46 -8.81 -8.94
N THR A 136 -18.17 -9.95 -9.55
CA THR A 136 -17.12 -10.90 -9.18
C THR A 136 -15.72 -10.54 -9.68
N THR A 137 -15.61 -9.54 -10.57
CA THR A 137 -14.31 -9.19 -11.16
C THR A 137 -13.50 -8.38 -10.17
N THR A 138 -12.61 -9.06 -9.48
CA THR A 138 -11.62 -8.42 -8.61
C THR A 138 -10.46 -7.94 -9.48
N SER A 139 -10.22 -6.64 -9.58
CA SER A 139 -9.03 -6.08 -10.24
C SER A 139 -7.76 -6.67 -9.60
N ARG A 140 -6.78 -7.07 -10.42
CA ARG A 140 -5.46 -7.52 -9.96
C ARG A 140 -4.80 -6.44 -9.13
N VAL A 141 -4.91 -5.17 -9.55
CA VAL A 141 -4.40 -4.01 -8.80
C VAL A 141 -5.03 -3.93 -7.42
N ALA A 142 -6.36 -4.05 -7.31
CA ALA A 142 -7.03 -4.02 -6.01
C ALA A 142 -6.57 -5.16 -5.10
N THR A 143 -6.32 -6.34 -5.66
CA THR A 143 -5.79 -7.48 -4.90
C THR A 143 -4.36 -7.22 -4.45
N ALA A 144 -3.48 -6.74 -5.34
CA ALA A 144 -2.11 -6.39 -5.01
C ALA A 144 -2.05 -5.31 -3.91
N LEU A 145 -2.88 -4.28 -4.00
CA LEU A 145 -2.95 -3.23 -2.98
C LEU A 145 -3.51 -3.73 -1.63
N ARG A 146 -4.42 -4.70 -1.62
CA ARG A 146 -4.88 -5.34 -0.37
C ARG A 146 -3.76 -6.18 0.27
N MET A 147 -2.96 -6.88 -0.53
CA MET A 147 -1.80 -7.62 -0.04
C MET A 147 -0.72 -6.66 0.50
N ALA A 148 -0.46 -5.55 -0.20
CA ALA A 148 0.41 -4.48 0.26
C ALA A 148 -0.08 -3.88 1.60
N ALA A 149 -1.39 -3.67 1.76
CA ALA A 149 -1.98 -3.21 3.00
C ALA A 149 -1.80 -4.20 4.15
N LEU A 150 -1.91 -5.51 3.89
CA LEU A 150 -1.64 -6.55 4.89
C LEU A 150 -0.18 -6.55 5.35
N ALA A 151 0.78 -6.36 4.43
CA ALA A 151 2.20 -6.26 4.76
C ALA A 151 2.51 -5.09 5.72
N LEU A 152 1.71 -4.02 5.67
CA LEU A 152 1.85 -2.86 6.56
C LEU A 152 1.38 -3.10 8.00
N ARG A 153 0.70 -4.20 8.30
CA ARG A 153 0.10 -4.48 9.61
C ARG A 153 1.07 -4.29 10.78
N ASN A 154 2.29 -4.78 10.65
CA ASN A 154 3.32 -4.72 11.67
C ASN A 154 4.37 -3.62 11.41
N SER A 155 4.19 -2.81 10.38
CA SER A 155 5.13 -1.75 10.02
C SER A 155 5.11 -0.61 11.03
N LYS A 156 6.29 -0.01 11.26
CA LYS A 156 6.46 1.20 12.11
C LYS A 156 6.22 2.51 11.33
N THR A 157 5.64 2.42 10.15
CA THR A 157 5.31 3.56 9.28
C THR A 157 3.98 4.21 9.65
N ALA A 158 3.71 5.40 9.12
CA ALA A 158 2.43 6.09 9.30
C ALA A 158 1.25 5.25 8.74
N LEU A 159 1.44 4.58 7.58
CA LEU A 159 0.43 3.69 7.01
C LEU A 159 0.18 2.45 7.87
N GLY A 160 1.22 1.90 8.51
CA GLY A 160 1.07 0.82 9.48
C GLY A 160 0.29 1.25 10.73
N ALA A 161 0.56 2.45 11.26
CA ALA A 161 -0.21 3.02 12.36
C ALA A 161 -1.68 3.27 11.96
N PHE A 162 -1.93 3.76 10.74
CA PHE A 162 -3.28 3.90 10.18
C PHE A 162 -4.00 2.55 10.14
N TYR A 163 -3.36 1.50 9.60
CA TYR A 163 -3.92 0.15 9.56
C TYR A 163 -4.33 -0.33 10.96
N ARG A 164 -3.40 -0.30 11.94
CA ARG A 164 -3.65 -0.77 13.31
C ARG A 164 -4.77 0.01 13.99
N ARG A 165 -4.85 1.31 13.78
CA ARG A 165 -5.92 2.16 14.32
C ARG A 165 -7.30 1.76 13.80
N ILE A 166 -7.42 1.52 12.48
CA ILE A 166 -8.69 1.07 11.89
C ILE A 166 -9.02 -0.34 12.36
N SER A 167 -8.05 -1.24 12.38
CA SER A 167 -8.21 -2.64 12.79
C SER A 167 -8.75 -2.76 14.23
N ARG A 168 -8.22 -1.99 15.17
CA ARG A 168 -8.71 -1.96 16.56
C ARG A 168 -10.17 -1.53 16.70
N ARG A 169 -10.64 -0.65 15.81
CA ARG A 169 -11.98 -0.08 15.89
C ARG A 169 -13.01 -0.80 15.06
N LYS A 170 -12.66 -1.32 13.89
CA LYS A 170 -13.58 -1.86 12.88
C LYS A 170 -13.23 -3.26 12.38
N GLY A 171 -12.17 -3.86 12.91
CA GLY A 171 -11.69 -5.17 12.50
C GLY A 171 -10.68 -5.13 11.34
N ALA A 172 -9.97 -6.25 11.18
CA ALA A 172 -8.87 -6.38 10.23
C ALA A 172 -9.31 -6.25 8.76
N SER A 173 -10.46 -6.84 8.40
CA SER A 173 -10.99 -6.76 7.03
C SER A 173 -11.21 -5.32 6.58
N VAL A 174 -11.85 -4.50 7.41
CA VAL A 174 -12.08 -3.08 7.12
C VAL A 174 -10.76 -2.31 7.04
N ALA A 175 -9.78 -2.66 7.90
CA ALA A 175 -8.47 -2.02 7.89
C ALA A 175 -7.71 -2.29 6.59
N VAL A 176 -7.78 -3.52 6.05
CA VAL A 176 -7.18 -3.87 4.74
C VAL A 176 -7.73 -2.99 3.64
N PHE A 177 -9.05 -2.93 3.49
CA PHE A 177 -9.67 -2.10 2.43
C PHE A 177 -9.39 -0.61 2.61
N ALA A 178 -9.46 -0.09 3.85
CA ALA A 178 -9.18 1.32 4.12
C ALA A 178 -7.72 1.69 3.81
N THR A 179 -6.77 0.79 4.13
CA THR A 179 -5.35 1.03 3.85
C THR A 179 -5.05 0.86 2.37
N ALA A 180 -5.62 -0.14 1.68
CA ALA A 180 -5.51 -0.30 0.23
C ALA A 180 -6.07 0.92 -0.51
N ARG A 181 -7.21 1.46 -0.08
CA ARG A 181 -7.74 2.73 -0.58
C ARG A 181 -6.73 3.88 -0.41
N LYS A 182 -6.10 3.97 0.76
CA LYS A 182 -5.11 5.03 1.02
C LYS A 182 -3.89 4.88 0.12
N LEU A 183 -3.42 3.65 -0.11
CA LEU A 183 -2.35 3.37 -1.07
C LEU A 183 -2.73 3.80 -2.49
N ALA A 184 -3.93 3.45 -2.97
CA ALA A 184 -4.43 3.88 -4.27
C ALA A 184 -4.44 5.42 -4.41
N GLN A 185 -4.90 6.15 -3.39
CA GLN A 185 -4.88 7.62 -3.40
C GLN A 185 -3.45 8.18 -3.50
N ILE A 186 -2.48 7.57 -2.78
CA ILE A 186 -1.08 8.00 -2.83
C ILE A 186 -0.49 7.74 -4.22
N ILE A 187 -0.78 6.58 -4.83
CA ILE A 187 -0.36 6.24 -6.20
C ILE A 187 -0.93 7.27 -7.19
N TYR A 188 -2.23 7.55 -7.13
CA TYR A 188 -2.85 8.53 -7.99
C TYR A 188 -2.17 9.91 -7.90
N ARG A 189 -1.90 10.37 -6.68
CA ARG A 189 -1.20 11.65 -6.45
C ARG A 189 0.22 11.67 -6.97
N LEU A 190 0.94 10.56 -6.84
CA LEU A 190 2.29 10.43 -7.38
C LEU A 190 2.27 10.48 -8.91
N VAL A 191 1.37 9.73 -9.55
CA VAL A 191 1.30 9.65 -11.02
C VAL A 191 0.78 10.94 -11.63
N CYS A 192 -0.33 11.49 -11.11
CA CYS A 192 -0.99 12.66 -11.72
C CYS A 192 -0.34 14.00 -11.35
N TYR A 193 0.22 14.11 -10.14
CA TYR A 193 0.70 15.39 -9.61
C TYR A 193 2.19 15.38 -9.24
N GLY A 194 2.91 14.27 -9.46
CA GLY A 194 4.31 14.14 -9.06
C GLY A 194 4.54 14.23 -7.54
N GLN A 195 3.50 14.06 -6.73
CA GLN A 195 3.60 14.18 -5.27
C GLN A 195 4.31 12.96 -4.69
N THR A 196 5.57 13.11 -4.33
CA THR A 196 6.34 12.06 -3.68
C THR A 196 5.78 11.72 -2.30
N TYR A 197 5.75 10.43 -1.99
CA TYR A 197 5.36 9.97 -0.66
C TYR A 197 6.51 10.12 0.33
N ILE A 198 6.24 10.79 1.44
CA ILE A 198 7.17 10.89 2.58
C ILE A 198 6.50 10.26 3.80
N ASP A 199 7.13 9.22 4.37
CA ASP A 199 6.65 8.62 5.61
C ASP A 199 7.05 9.48 6.80
N ILE A 200 6.04 9.99 7.50
CA ILE A 200 6.24 10.76 8.75
C ILE A 200 6.47 9.85 9.97
N GLY A 201 6.40 8.54 9.79
CA GLY A 201 6.51 7.55 10.85
C GLY A 201 5.27 7.42 11.75
N ALA A 202 5.17 6.28 12.43
CA ALA A 202 4.00 5.95 13.25
C ALA A 202 3.77 6.94 14.40
N LYS A 203 4.84 7.35 15.11
CA LYS A 203 4.73 8.27 16.24
C LYS A 203 4.18 9.64 15.82
N ALA A 204 4.72 10.23 14.76
CA ALA A 204 4.26 11.52 14.27
C ALA A 204 2.82 11.44 13.77
N TYR A 205 2.45 10.35 13.09
CA TYR A 205 1.07 10.10 12.67
C TYR A 205 0.10 10.02 13.87
N GLU A 206 0.45 9.27 14.90
CA GLU A 206 -0.36 9.13 16.12
C GLU A 206 -0.53 10.46 16.85
N THR A 207 0.56 11.24 16.98
CA THR A 207 0.52 12.58 17.57
C THR A 207 -0.41 13.51 16.78
N GLN A 208 -0.28 13.56 15.45
CA GLN A 208 -1.16 14.38 14.61
C GLN A 208 -2.63 13.95 14.74
N PHE A 209 -2.87 12.63 14.78
CA PHE A 209 -4.22 12.11 14.95
C PHE A 209 -4.81 12.49 16.31
N ASN A 210 -4.07 12.34 17.39
CA ASN A 210 -4.51 12.70 18.74
C ASN A 210 -4.76 14.21 18.86
N ASN A 211 -3.91 15.05 18.27
CA ASN A 211 -4.11 16.51 18.24
C ASN A 211 -5.39 16.90 17.48
N ARG A 212 -5.70 16.23 16.34
CA ARG A 212 -6.97 16.46 15.62
C ARG A 212 -8.18 16.04 16.46
N ARG A 213 -8.09 14.90 17.16
CA ARG A 213 -9.14 14.47 18.10
C ARG A 213 -9.35 15.46 19.24
N LEU A 214 -8.26 15.90 19.84
CA LEU A 214 -8.30 16.89 20.92
C LEU A 214 -9.01 18.18 20.45
N LYS A 215 -8.61 18.72 19.29
CA LYS A 215 -9.26 19.90 18.72
C LYS A 215 -10.76 19.67 18.49
N TYR A 216 -11.14 18.51 17.96
CA TYR A 216 -12.55 18.15 17.72
C TYR A 216 -13.36 18.10 19.02
N TYR A 217 -12.87 17.38 20.04
CA TYR A 217 -13.57 17.27 21.30
C TYR A 217 -13.60 18.59 22.09
N THR A 218 -12.52 19.36 22.06
CA THR A 218 -12.49 20.69 22.67
C THR A 218 -13.53 21.62 22.04
N LYS A 219 -13.68 21.58 20.71
CA LYS A 219 -14.70 22.35 20.00
C LYS A 219 -16.11 21.90 20.40
N ALA A 220 -16.39 20.59 20.35
CA ALA A 220 -17.69 20.04 20.71
C ALA A 220 -18.09 20.39 22.16
N LEU A 221 -17.15 20.30 23.11
CA LEU A 221 -17.40 20.67 24.51
C LEU A 221 -17.64 22.18 24.68
N LYS A 222 -16.92 23.02 23.93
CA LYS A 222 -17.19 24.47 23.91
C LYS A 222 -18.57 24.79 23.36
N ASP A 223 -19.00 24.12 22.30
CA ASP A 223 -20.32 24.30 21.70
C ASP A 223 -21.45 23.88 22.68
N MET A 224 -21.15 22.97 23.62
CA MET A 224 -22.04 22.56 24.72
C MET A 224 -21.92 23.46 25.98
N GLY A 225 -21.11 24.54 25.95
CA GLY A 225 -20.93 25.46 27.06
C GLY A 225 -19.85 25.09 28.09
N TYR A 226 -19.06 24.03 27.85
CA TYR A 226 -18.01 23.61 28.76
C TYR A 226 -16.66 24.27 28.46
N LYS A 227 -15.92 24.64 29.50
CA LYS A 227 -14.54 25.15 29.42
C LYS A 227 -13.56 24.01 29.69
N VAL A 228 -12.82 23.58 28.66
CA VAL A 228 -11.82 22.50 28.78
C VAL A 228 -10.47 23.09 29.17
N LYS A 229 -9.87 22.57 30.24
CA LYS A 229 -8.49 22.86 30.64
C LYS A 229 -7.68 21.56 30.67
N PRO A 230 -6.40 21.56 30.27
CA PRO A 230 -5.53 20.40 30.46
C PRO A 230 -5.35 20.12 31.96
N LEU A 231 -5.27 18.83 32.33
CA LEU A 231 -4.91 18.44 33.68
C LEU A 231 -3.44 18.81 33.97
N ALA A 232 -3.15 19.30 35.14
CA ALA A 232 -1.75 19.50 35.57
C ALA A 232 -1.03 18.15 35.63
N THR A 233 0.23 18.12 35.20
CA THR A 233 1.02 16.87 35.03
C THR A 233 1.19 16.07 36.32
N GLU A 234 1.07 16.71 37.48
CA GLU A 234 1.17 16.06 38.80
C GLU A 234 -0.03 15.17 39.17
N GLN A 235 -1.19 15.34 38.50
CA GLN A 235 -2.39 14.56 38.81
C GLN A 235 -2.48 13.25 37.98
N LEU A 236 -1.57 13.00 37.04
CA LEU A 236 -1.55 11.79 36.22
C LEU A 236 -0.76 10.62 36.84
N VAL A 237 -0.08 10.82 37.95
CA VAL A 237 0.77 9.80 38.63
C VAL A 237 -0.01 9.05 39.73
N THR A 238 -1.19 9.51 40.10
CA THR A 238 -1.97 8.95 41.26
C THR A 238 -3.34 8.37 40.86
N ALA A 239 -3.58 8.08 39.59
CA ALA A 239 -4.76 7.35 39.09
C ALA A 239 -4.25 6.17 38.25
#